data_769aab36f596cb971e47625e6c8b184a
#
_entry.id   769aab36f596cb971e47625e6c8b184a
#
_cell.length_a   1.000
_cell.length_b   1.000
_cell.length_c   1.000
_cell.angle_alpha   90.00
_cell.angle_beta   90.00
_cell.angle_gamma   90.00
#
_symmetry.space_group_name_H-M   'P 1'
#
loop_
_entity.id
_entity.type
_entity.pdbx_description
1 polymer ?
#
loop_
_entity_poly.entity_id
_entity_poly.type
_entity_poly.pdbx_seq_one_letter_code
_entity_poly.pdbx_strand_id
1 'polypeptide(L)'
;MIKIIEANTKELIEQAKELIREYAQSLEFDLGFQDFDQEMENFPGQYASSRGCLFIALAANQTIGCVALRDFGHGICEMKRLYVKPNFRGQKVGKLLAEVVIKAARDVGYDYMRLDTIPSMKQANMLYSALGFKQIAPYRFNPIEGATFFELNLKNDILTF
;
A
#
# COMPACT_ATOMS: atom_id res chain seq x y z
N MET A 1 -18.60 -3.24 11.36
CA MET A 1 -18.42 -2.30 10.25
C MET A 1 -16.95 -1.92 10.12
N ILE A 2 -16.44 -1.93 8.90
CA ILE A 2 -15.05 -1.56 8.63
C ILE A 2 -14.99 -0.06 8.33
N LYS A 3 -14.04 0.63 8.96
CA LYS A 3 -13.85 2.06 8.76
C LYS A 3 -12.40 2.33 8.35
N ILE A 4 -12.21 3.12 7.30
CA ILE A 4 -10.88 3.50 6.83
C ILE A 4 -10.64 4.96 7.23
N ILE A 5 -9.55 5.21 7.94
CA ILE A 5 -9.19 6.57 8.36
C ILE A 5 -7.73 6.86 8.05
N GLU A 6 -7.40 8.12 7.87
CA GLU A 6 -6.02 8.53 7.68
C GLU A 6 -5.28 8.50 9.01
N ALA A 7 -4.07 7.92 9.00
CA ALA A 7 -3.23 7.86 10.19
C ALA A 7 -2.39 9.13 10.27
N ASN A 8 -2.97 10.19 10.79
CA ASN A 8 -2.35 11.52 10.85
C ASN A 8 -2.12 12.03 12.27
N THR A 9 -2.33 11.20 13.28
CA THR A 9 -1.98 11.52 14.67
C THR A 9 -0.87 10.59 15.12
N LYS A 10 -0.14 10.98 16.16
CA LYS A 10 0.96 10.17 16.71
C LYS A 10 0.50 8.76 17.06
N GLU A 11 -0.66 8.63 17.69
CA GLU A 11 -1.21 7.35 18.10
C GLU A 11 -1.55 6.47 16.91
N LEU A 12 -2.22 7.02 15.90
CA LEU A 12 -2.61 6.27 14.71
C LEU A 12 -1.39 5.87 13.88
N ILE A 13 -0.39 6.74 13.80
CA ILE A 13 0.87 6.45 13.12
C ILE A 13 1.58 5.29 13.80
N GLU A 14 1.60 5.26 15.12
CA GLU A 14 2.21 4.17 15.86
C GLU A 14 1.48 2.84 15.62
N GLN A 15 0.16 2.87 15.58
CA GLN A 15 -0.64 1.68 15.24
C GLN A 15 -0.33 1.16 13.84
N ALA A 16 -0.20 2.06 12.87
CA ALA A 16 0.18 1.67 11.52
C ALA A 16 1.57 1.05 11.48
N LYS A 17 2.50 1.61 12.23
CA LYS A 17 3.88 1.09 12.33
C LYS A 17 3.88 -0.34 12.86
N GLU A 18 3.08 -0.62 13.88
CA GLU A 18 2.96 -1.98 14.44
C GLU A 18 2.41 -2.95 13.40
N LEU A 19 1.42 -2.56 12.62
CA LEU A 19 0.88 -3.39 11.54
C LEU A 19 1.93 -3.67 10.46
N ILE A 20 2.74 -2.68 10.12
CA ILE A 20 3.79 -2.85 9.11
C ILE A 20 4.86 -3.81 9.63
N ARG A 21 5.21 -3.73 10.91
CA ARG A 21 6.11 -4.70 11.53
C ARG A 21 5.52 -6.11 11.50
N GLU A 22 4.25 -6.26 11.81
CA GLU A 22 3.55 -7.54 11.74
C GLU A 22 3.58 -8.10 10.31
N TYR A 23 3.34 -7.24 9.33
CA TYR A 23 3.43 -7.61 7.92
C TYR A 23 4.82 -8.14 7.58
N ALA A 24 5.87 -7.41 7.97
CA ALA A 24 7.24 -7.82 7.69
C ALA A 24 7.58 -9.16 8.32
N GLN A 25 7.11 -9.40 9.55
CA GLN A 25 7.35 -10.65 10.25
C GLN A 25 6.58 -11.82 9.63
N SER A 26 5.48 -11.56 8.93
CA SER A 26 4.69 -12.59 8.27
C SER A 26 5.32 -13.10 6.98
N LEU A 27 6.31 -12.38 6.43
CA LEU A 27 6.96 -12.74 5.19
C LEU A 27 8.04 -13.79 5.43
N GLU A 28 8.27 -14.65 4.43
CA GLU A 28 9.29 -15.70 4.49
C GLU A 28 10.68 -15.19 4.12
N PHE A 29 10.83 -13.88 3.90
CA PHE A 29 12.09 -13.26 3.50
C PHE A 29 12.24 -11.90 4.17
N ASP A 30 13.49 -11.40 4.19
CA ASP A 30 13.82 -10.12 4.79
C ASP A 30 13.53 -8.98 3.81
N LEU A 31 12.92 -7.89 4.29
CA LEU A 31 12.69 -6.68 3.50
C LEU A 31 13.91 -5.75 3.48
N GLY A 32 15.08 -6.23 3.86
CA GLY A 32 16.31 -5.44 3.84
C GLY A 32 16.61 -4.80 2.50
N PHE A 33 16.24 -5.46 1.39
CA PHE A 33 16.41 -4.90 0.04
C PHE A 33 15.53 -3.65 -0.19
N GLN A 34 14.56 -3.38 0.67
CA GLN A 34 13.72 -2.18 0.65
C GLN A 34 14.09 -1.19 1.75
N ASP A 35 15.26 -1.37 2.40
CA ASP A 35 15.71 -0.53 3.51
C ASP A 35 14.69 -0.46 4.63
N PHE A 36 14.08 -1.59 4.96
CA PHE A 36 12.96 -1.67 5.90
C PHE A 36 13.34 -1.15 7.30
N ASP A 37 14.53 -1.50 7.79
CA ASP A 37 14.95 -1.08 9.12
C ASP A 37 15.04 0.44 9.20
N GLN A 38 15.56 1.09 8.16
CA GLN A 38 15.65 2.53 8.09
C GLN A 38 14.26 3.17 7.97
N GLU A 39 13.37 2.54 7.23
CA GLU A 39 11.98 2.99 7.13
C GLU A 39 11.32 3.00 8.52
N MET A 40 11.52 1.96 9.32
CA MET A 40 10.95 1.87 10.67
C MET A 40 11.56 2.91 11.61
N GLU A 41 12.86 3.16 11.48
CA GLU A 41 13.54 4.18 12.28
C GLU A 41 13.00 5.58 12.01
N ASN A 42 12.70 5.88 10.75
CA ASN A 42 12.27 7.22 10.31
C ASN A 42 10.77 7.34 10.13
N PHE A 43 10.02 6.29 10.49
CA PHE A 43 8.58 6.25 10.28
C PHE A 43 7.88 7.44 10.94
N PRO A 44 6.91 8.09 10.29
CA PRO A 44 6.28 7.76 9.01
C PRO A 44 7.01 8.28 7.76
N GLY A 45 8.09 9.05 7.90
CA GLY A 45 8.92 9.49 6.79
C GLY A 45 8.12 10.05 5.62
N GLN A 46 8.33 9.46 4.43
CA GLN A 46 7.68 9.91 3.21
C GLN A 46 6.16 9.76 3.22
N TYR A 47 5.63 8.87 4.06
CA TYR A 47 4.18 8.67 4.14
C TYR A 47 3.46 9.83 4.82
N ALA A 48 4.18 10.67 5.54
CA ALA A 48 3.62 11.87 6.19
C ALA A 48 3.86 13.15 5.39
N SER A 49 4.52 13.06 4.24
CA SER A 49 4.76 14.24 3.41
C SER A 49 3.45 14.72 2.77
N SER A 50 3.45 15.93 2.23
CA SER A 50 2.28 16.49 1.55
C SER A 50 1.90 15.68 0.30
N ARG A 51 2.81 14.86 -0.21
CA ARG A 51 2.58 14.01 -1.39
C ARG A 51 2.44 12.54 -1.06
N GLY A 52 2.51 12.18 0.21
CA GLY A 52 2.30 10.81 0.69
C GLY A 52 1.08 10.72 1.56
N CYS A 53 0.71 9.51 1.97
CA CYS A 53 -0.35 9.30 2.95
C CYS A 53 -0.23 7.91 3.57
N LEU A 54 -0.97 7.73 4.66
CA LEU A 54 -0.97 6.50 5.43
C LEU A 54 -2.40 6.31 5.95
N PHE A 55 -3.00 5.18 5.63
CA PHE A 55 -4.36 4.85 6.06
C PHE A 55 -4.38 3.59 6.89
N ILE A 56 -5.31 3.53 7.82
CA ILE A 56 -5.57 2.31 8.59
C ILE A 56 -7.03 1.93 8.48
N ALA A 57 -7.29 0.64 8.62
CA ALA A 57 -8.64 0.09 8.68
C ALA A 57 -8.96 -0.29 10.11
N LEU A 58 -10.13 0.09 10.58
CA LEU A 58 -10.61 -0.19 11.93
C LEU A 58 -11.86 -1.06 11.88
N ALA A 59 -11.92 -2.05 12.77
CA ALA A 59 -13.13 -2.82 13.03
C ALA A 59 -13.36 -2.81 14.54
N ALA A 60 -14.49 -2.23 14.97
CA ALA A 60 -14.82 -2.11 16.40
C ALA A 60 -13.66 -1.54 17.23
N ASN A 61 -13.02 -0.47 16.73
CA ASN A 61 -11.88 0.21 17.34
C ASN A 61 -10.58 -0.60 17.35
N GLN A 62 -10.55 -1.76 16.69
CA GLN A 62 -9.33 -2.52 16.52
C GLN A 62 -8.70 -2.18 15.17
N THR A 63 -7.40 -1.92 15.16
CA THR A 63 -6.65 -1.69 13.92
C THR A 63 -6.40 -3.02 13.23
N ILE A 64 -6.93 -3.19 12.02
CA ILE A 64 -6.93 -4.48 11.32
C ILE A 64 -6.20 -4.48 9.97
N GLY A 65 -5.82 -3.32 9.48
CA GLY A 65 -5.12 -3.22 8.20
C GLY A 65 -4.53 -1.85 7.98
N CYS A 66 -3.66 -1.75 6.99
CA CYS A 66 -3.01 -0.49 6.64
C CYS A 66 -2.62 -0.46 5.17
N VAL A 67 -2.34 0.73 4.66
CA VAL A 67 -1.76 0.96 3.35
C VAL A 67 -1.05 2.31 3.36
N ALA A 68 0.02 2.42 2.59
CA ALA A 68 0.81 3.65 2.51
C ALA A 68 1.01 4.07 1.06
N LEU A 69 1.24 5.35 0.86
CA LEU A 69 1.52 5.95 -0.44
C LEU A 69 2.74 6.85 -0.30
N ARG A 70 3.67 6.73 -1.24
CA ARG A 70 4.82 7.65 -1.29
C ARG A 70 5.01 8.19 -2.69
N ASP A 71 5.64 9.36 -2.76
CA ASP A 71 6.05 9.95 -4.03
C ASP A 71 7.23 9.15 -4.60
N PHE A 72 7.15 8.80 -5.89
CA PHE A 72 8.23 8.12 -6.60
C PHE A 72 8.94 9.05 -7.59
N GLY A 73 8.42 10.26 -7.77
CA GLY A 73 8.95 11.24 -8.70
C GLY A 73 8.28 11.19 -10.07
N HIS A 74 8.39 12.28 -10.80
CA HIS A 74 7.89 12.39 -12.19
C HIS A 74 6.40 12.11 -12.35
N GLY A 75 5.60 12.48 -11.36
CA GLY A 75 4.16 12.27 -11.40
C GLY A 75 3.73 10.84 -11.07
N ILE A 76 4.65 10.03 -10.57
CA ILE A 76 4.41 8.63 -10.23
C ILE A 76 4.44 8.49 -8.71
N CYS A 77 3.48 7.74 -8.17
CA CYS A 77 3.46 7.36 -6.77
C CYS A 77 3.58 5.84 -6.65
N GLU A 78 3.89 5.39 -5.45
CA GLU A 78 4.01 3.97 -5.16
C GLU A 78 3.12 3.60 -3.99
N MET A 79 2.26 2.58 -4.20
CA MET A 79 1.49 1.98 -3.11
C MET A 79 2.40 1.00 -2.38
N LYS A 80 2.46 1.13 -1.04
CA LYS A 80 3.31 0.29 -0.21
C LYS A 80 2.56 -0.18 1.03
N ARG A 81 3.00 -1.31 1.55
CA ARG A 81 2.57 -1.80 2.87
C ARG A 81 1.08 -2.06 2.98
N LEU A 82 0.44 -2.52 1.90
CA LEU A 82 -0.93 -2.99 1.97
C LEU A 82 -0.94 -4.30 2.77
N TYR A 83 -1.60 -4.28 3.90
CA TYR A 83 -1.66 -5.43 4.81
C TYR A 83 -3.00 -5.49 5.52
N VAL A 84 -3.54 -6.68 5.64
CA VAL A 84 -4.77 -6.95 6.41
C VAL A 84 -4.45 -8.12 7.34
N LYS A 85 -4.81 -7.97 8.63
CA LYS A 85 -4.63 -9.05 9.60
C LYS A 85 -5.32 -10.33 9.11
N PRO A 86 -4.71 -11.52 9.31
CA PRO A 86 -5.26 -12.77 8.77
C PRO A 86 -6.72 -13.02 9.12
N ASN A 87 -7.14 -12.72 10.35
CA ASN A 87 -8.51 -12.96 10.78
C ASN A 87 -9.55 -12.09 10.08
N PHE A 88 -9.12 -11.06 9.39
CA PHE A 88 -10.02 -10.11 8.71
C PHE A 88 -9.93 -10.20 7.19
N ARG A 89 -9.17 -11.13 6.67
CA ARG A 89 -9.09 -11.37 5.23
C ARG A 89 -10.39 -11.99 4.73
N GLY A 90 -10.71 -11.73 3.46
CA GLY A 90 -11.96 -12.21 2.88
C GLY A 90 -13.16 -11.32 3.13
N GLN A 91 -12.96 -10.19 3.82
CA GLN A 91 -14.02 -9.21 4.12
C GLN A 91 -13.86 -7.93 3.31
N LYS A 92 -13.07 -7.96 2.23
CA LYS A 92 -12.84 -6.84 1.32
C LYS A 92 -12.10 -5.66 1.94
N VAL A 93 -11.41 -5.86 3.06
CA VAL A 93 -10.65 -4.80 3.73
C VAL A 93 -9.51 -4.29 2.83
N GLY A 94 -8.78 -5.21 2.18
CA GLY A 94 -7.71 -4.84 1.26
C GLY A 94 -8.22 -4.01 0.09
N LYS A 95 -9.39 -4.36 -0.45
CA LYS A 95 -10.01 -3.60 -1.53
C LYS A 95 -10.36 -2.19 -1.07
N LEU A 96 -10.95 -2.04 0.11
CA LEU A 96 -11.30 -0.73 0.65
C LEU A 96 -10.05 0.14 0.85
N LEU A 97 -8.98 -0.43 1.41
CA LEU A 97 -7.72 0.29 1.60
C LEU A 97 -7.12 0.73 0.27
N ALA A 98 -7.09 -0.18 -0.72
CA ALA A 98 -6.54 0.14 -2.04
C ALA A 98 -7.36 1.24 -2.71
N GLU A 99 -8.68 1.17 -2.65
CA GLU A 99 -9.56 2.19 -3.25
C GLU A 99 -9.34 3.57 -2.62
N VAL A 100 -9.18 3.62 -1.30
CA VAL A 100 -8.96 4.89 -0.60
C VAL A 100 -7.61 5.50 -0.99
N VAL A 101 -6.55 4.70 -1.05
CA VAL A 101 -5.23 5.24 -1.41
C VAL A 101 -5.16 5.63 -2.89
N ILE A 102 -5.88 4.92 -3.76
CA ILE A 102 -5.98 5.30 -5.17
C ILE A 102 -6.67 6.67 -5.30
N LYS A 103 -7.77 6.87 -4.58
CA LYS A 103 -8.45 8.16 -4.58
C LYS A 103 -7.55 9.27 -4.05
N ALA A 104 -6.82 9.00 -2.96
CA ALA A 104 -5.89 9.98 -2.40
C ALA A 104 -4.80 10.35 -3.42
N ALA A 105 -4.29 9.37 -4.16
CA ALA A 105 -3.29 9.61 -5.20
C ALA A 105 -3.83 10.52 -6.32
N ARG A 106 -5.07 10.29 -6.73
CA ARG A 106 -5.73 11.16 -7.72
C ARG A 106 -5.89 12.57 -7.19
N ASP A 107 -6.29 12.71 -5.94
CA ASP A 107 -6.48 14.03 -5.31
C ASP A 107 -5.17 14.81 -5.21
N VAL A 108 -4.04 14.13 -4.98
CA VAL A 108 -2.71 14.77 -4.99
C VAL A 108 -2.33 15.22 -6.41
N GLY A 109 -2.81 14.52 -7.43
CA GLY A 109 -2.53 14.86 -8.82
C GLY A 109 -1.52 13.95 -9.51
N TYR A 110 -1.26 12.77 -8.95
CA TYR A 110 -0.38 11.80 -9.59
C TYR A 110 -0.97 11.28 -10.90
N ASP A 111 -0.09 10.95 -11.83
CA ASP A 111 -0.47 10.40 -13.13
C ASP A 111 -0.56 8.88 -13.10
N TYR A 112 0.36 8.24 -12.37
CA TYR A 112 0.47 6.80 -12.30
C TYR A 112 0.76 6.34 -10.88
N MET A 113 0.24 5.16 -10.54
CA MET A 113 0.56 4.46 -9.29
C MET A 113 1.24 3.15 -9.64
N ARG A 114 2.37 2.87 -9.01
CA ARG A 114 3.12 1.62 -9.18
C ARG A 114 3.16 0.84 -7.88
N LEU A 115 3.42 -0.44 -8.03
CA LEU A 115 3.69 -1.34 -6.90
C LEU A 115 4.48 -2.54 -7.39
N ASP A 116 5.18 -3.20 -6.47
CA ASP A 116 5.76 -4.52 -6.74
C ASP A 116 5.15 -5.52 -5.76
N THR A 117 5.04 -6.76 -6.21
CA THR A 117 4.43 -7.83 -5.45
C THR A 117 5.14 -9.15 -5.75
N ILE A 118 4.81 -10.18 -5.01
CA ILE A 118 5.45 -11.48 -5.11
C ILE A 118 4.40 -12.58 -5.33
N PRO A 119 4.79 -13.75 -5.88
CA PRO A 119 3.82 -14.80 -6.21
C PRO A 119 2.99 -15.31 -5.04
N SER A 120 3.56 -15.32 -3.82
CA SER A 120 2.84 -15.82 -2.65
C SER A 120 1.67 -14.93 -2.23
N MET A 121 1.61 -13.69 -2.71
CA MET A 121 0.52 -12.75 -2.39
C MET A 121 -0.60 -12.86 -3.42
N LYS A 122 -1.21 -14.03 -3.53
CA LYS A 122 -2.19 -14.33 -4.57
C LYS A 122 -3.42 -13.44 -4.52
N GLN A 123 -3.97 -13.22 -3.32
CA GLN A 123 -5.18 -12.41 -3.17
C GLN A 123 -4.91 -10.95 -3.53
N ALA A 124 -3.77 -10.42 -3.11
CA ALA A 124 -3.39 -9.05 -3.47
C ALA A 124 -3.20 -8.92 -4.98
N ASN A 125 -2.56 -9.90 -5.63
CA ASN A 125 -2.34 -9.88 -7.07
C ASN A 125 -3.66 -9.89 -7.83
N MET A 126 -4.63 -10.69 -7.39
CA MET A 126 -5.96 -10.70 -7.98
C MET A 126 -6.66 -9.35 -7.80
N LEU A 127 -6.51 -8.75 -6.63
CA LEU A 127 -7.08 -7.45 -6.34
C LEU A 127 -6.52 -6.37 -7.27
N TYR A 128 -5.21 -6.34 -7.47
CA TYR A 128 -4.58 -5.34 -8.33
C TYR A 128 -5.09 -5.45 -9.76
N SER A 129 -5.19 -6.67 -10.28
CA SER A 129 -5.73 -6.89 -11.62
C SER A 129 -7.18 -6.43 -11.71
N ALA A 130 -7.99 -6.72 -10.70
CA ALA A 130 -9.39 -6.31 -10.66
C ALA A 130 -9.55 -4.79 -10.61
N LEU A 131 -8.60 -4.09 -9.99
CA LEU A 131 -8.62 -2.62 -9.89
C LEU A 131 -8.10 -1.93 -11.16
N GLY A 132 -7.62 -2.69 -12.15
CA GLY A 132 -7.16 -2.13 -13.39
C GLY A 132 -5.65 -1.95 -13.51
N PHE A 133 -4.88 -2.40 -12.54
CA PHE A 133 -3.43 -2.40 -12.64
C PHE A 133 -2.99 -3.33 -13.75
N LYS A 134 -1.97 -2.91 -14.50
CA LYS A 134 -1.38 -3.72 -15.58
C LYS A 134 0.07 -4.01 -15.25
N GLN A 135 0.50 -5.20 -15.64
CA GLN A 135 1.89 -5.61 -15.42
C GLN A 135 2.82 -4.76 -16.29
N ILE A 136 3.93 -4.32 -15.68
CA ILE A 136 4.97 -3.55 -16.35
C ILE A 136 6.33 -4.22 -16.11
N ALA A 137 7.35 -3.75 -16.84
CA ALA A 137 8.72 -4.18 -16.62
C ALA A 137 9.20 -3.74 -15.22
N PRO A 138 10.16 -4.46 -14.63
CA PRO A 138 10.73 -4.05 -13.34
C PRO A 138 11.26 -2.62 -13.38
N TYR A 139 10.92 -1.84 -12.35
CA TYR A 139 11.37 -0.46 -12.23
C TYR A 139 12.29 -0.26 -11.04
N ARG A 140 12.52 -1.32 -10.27
CA ARG A 140 13.41 -1.30 -9.10
C ARG A 140 13.92 -2.72 -8.85
N PHE A 141 14.95 -2.83 -8.01
CA PHE A 141 15.48 -4.11 -7.61
C PHE A 141 14.51 -4.85 -6.68
N ASN A 142 14.20 -6.09 -7.01
CA ASN A 142 13.49 -7.01 -6.13
C ASN A 142 14.09 -8.40 -6.34
N PRO A 143 14.82 -8.94 -5.36
CA PRO A 143 15.52 -10.21 -5.52
C PRO A 143 14.62 -11.43 -5.44
N ILE A 144 13.35 -11.26 -5.11
CA ILE A 144 12.42 -12.37 -4.94
C ILE A 144 12.06 -12.92 -6.31
N GLU A 145 12.26 -14.23 -6.49
CA GLU A 145 11.94 -14.89 -7.75
C GLU A 145 10.45 -14.78 -8.04
N GLY A 146 10.12 -14.39 -9.27
CA GLY A 146 8.74 -14.22 -9.69
C GLY A 146 8.10 -12.91 -9.26
N ALA A 147 8.87 -11.97 -8.71
CA ALA A 147 8.37 -10.64 -8.38
C ALA A 147 7.75 -9.99 -9.61
N THR A 148 6.60 -9.37 -9.43
CA THR A 148 5.83 -8.75 -10.51
C THR A 148 5.62 -7.27 -10.20
N PHE A 149 5.64 -6.46 -11.24
CA PHE A 149 5.52 -5.01 -11.13
C PHE A 149 4.28 -4.55 -11.86
N PHE A 150 3.50 -3.69 -11.24
CA PHE A 150 2.21 -3.23 -11.77
C PHE A 150 2.14 -1.71 -11.79
N GLU A 151 1.30 -1.20 -12.69
CA GLU A 151 1.05 0.23 -12.81
C GLU A 151 -0.42 0.47 -13.10
N LEU A 152 -0.98 1.48 -12.45
CA LEU A 152 -2.34 1.95 -12.69
C LEU A 152 -2.28 3.37 -13.26
N ASN A 153 -2.96 3.60 -14.37
CA ASN A 153 -3.10 4.93 -14.94
C ASN A 153 -4.21 5.65 -14.17
N LEU A 154 -3.84 6.65 -13.40
CA LEU A 154 -4.78 7.37 -12.54
C LEU A 154 -5.66 8.37 -13.30
N LYS A 155 -5.27 8.71 -14.52
CA LYS A 155 -6.00 9.68 -15.32
C LYS A 155 -7.19 9.08 -16.05
N ASN A 156 -7.09 7.81 -16.46
CA ASN A 156 -8.09 7.20 -17.35
C ASN A 156 -9.42 6.90 -16.68
N ASP A 157 -9.43 6.71 -15.35
CA ASP A 157 -10.65 6.35 -14.64
C ASP A 157 -11.68 7.46 -14.58
N ILE A 158 -11.26 8.69 -14.84
CA ILE A 158 -12.16 9.84 -14.84
C ILE A 158 -13.08 9.80 -16.05
N LEU A 159 -12.70 9.04 -17.09
CA LEU A 159 -13.38 9.03 -18.37
C LEU A 159 -14.35 7.86 -18.56
N THR A 160 -14.52 7.02 -17.55
CA THR A 160 -15.35 5.80 -17.67
C THR A 160 -16.74 5.93 -17.06
N PHE A 161 -17.18 7.12 -16.85
CA PHE A 161 -18.54 7.36 -16.33
C PHE A 161 -19.53 7.59 -17.41
#